data_3e4f7d5e140b351ca1b7812ea52574e4
#
_entry.id   3e4f7d5e140b351ca1b7812ea52574e4
#
_cell.length_a   1.000
_cell.length_b   1.000
_cell.length_c   1.000
_cell.angle_alpha   90.00
_cell.angle_beta   90.00
_cell.angle_gamma   90.00
#
_symmetry.space_group_name_H-M   'P 1'
#
loop_
_entity.id
_entity.type
_entity.pdbx_description
1 polymer ?
#
loop_
_entity_poly.entity_id
_entity_poly.type
_entity_poly.pdbx_seq_one_letter_code
_entity_poly.pdbx_strand_id
1 'polypeptide(L)'
;MWSIKDKLSTRLLNICVASLCKTKQLEKTEAVIVDGIRIGVQPDVVTYNTLITAYCRFIGIDAGYSILYRMKEAGINPDVITYNSLIAGATRYCMLSRCLDLFEEMLEMSILPDIWSYNTLMHCFFKLRKPDEAYRVFQDILLKDISVHPATFNILINGLCMNGYTENALMLFRSLKRHGFIPQLATYNILIHRLCKSGRGKAAREFLNELIESGYIPNAITYTTVMKCCFRCRQFEEGLRIFVEMRRKGYTYDAFAYCTVASMLLKTGKMNEANEYLGYIITNGFDLDLVSFNTIVNLYCKEGQLDNAYKLLYEAEKKGLESDKYTHSILIDGLCRTGNFKEAQQHLDYMRMMGFDSNLVALNSFINGLCKAGHLDHALRMFESLDAKDSITYSTMVHSLCKARRFYAASKLLLSCIRGGMRILKSDKRSVIDGLHCSGFSQEARKSYYVEVKACFITDAKQPANLRSESEIIQLSCWLNINQR
;
A
#
# COMPACT_ATOMS: atom_id res chain seq x y z
N MET A 1 -7.57 18.01 -56.46
CA MET A 1 -8.06 17.99 -55.08
C MET A 1 -8.24 16.54 -54.67
N TRP A 2 -7.21 15.90 -54.09
CA TRP A 2 -7.26 14.52 -53.63
C TRP A 2 -8.18 14.49 -52.42
N SER A 3 -9.24 13.69 -52.49
CA SER A 3 -10.22 13.58 -51.39
C SER A 3 -9.54 13.06 -50.14
N ILE A 4 -9.75 13.75 -49.02
CA ILE A 4 -9.28 13.34 -47.69
C ILE A 4 -9.78 11.92 -47.34
N LYS A 5 -10.86 11.46 -48.00
CA LYS A 5 -11.43 10.09 -47.86
C LYS A 5 -10.46 8.96 -48.18
N ASP A 6 -9.50 9.18 -49.13
CA ASP A 6 -8.60 8.10 -49.56
C ASP A 6 -7.40 7.86 -48.65
N LYS A 7 -7.19 8.71 -47.59
CA LYS A 7 -6.07 8.61 -46.65
C LYS A 7 -6.42 8.19 -45.24
N LEU A 8 -7.69 8.27 -44.82
CA LEU A 8 -8.12 7.85 -43.51
C LEU A 8 -8.61 6.39 -43.54
N SER A 9 -7.85 5.50 -42.97
CA SER A 9 -8.22 4.09 -42.78
C SER A 9 -8.65 3.82 -41.34
N THR A 10 -9.48 2.78 -41.14
CA THR A 10 -9.83 2.29 -39.79
C THR A 10 -8.62 2.04 -38.92
N ARG A 11 -7.49 1.61 -39.53
CA ARG A 11 -6.19 1.46 -38.84
C ARG A 11 -5.67 2.77 -38.23
N LEU A 12 -5.79 3.89 -38.96
CA LEU A 12 -5.37 5.19 -38.42
C LEU A 12 -6.29 5.65 -37.30
N LEU A 13 -7.61 5.42 -37.44
CA LEU A 13 -8.59 5.68 -36.38
C LEU A 13 -8.20 4.89 -35.11
N ASN A 14 -7.89 3.60 -35.24
CA ASN A 14 -7.48 2.75 -34.11
C ASN A 14 -6.20 3.26 -33.43
N ILE A 15 -5.22 3.75 -34.18
CA ILE A 15 -3.99 4.34 -33.62
C ILE A 15 -4.29 5.62 -32.83
N CYS A 16 -5.13 6.50 -33.36
CA CYS A 16 -5.54 7.72 -32.66
C CYS A 16 -6.32 7.40 -31.39
N VAL A 17 -7.31 6.49 -31.46
CA VAL A 17 -8.09 6.02 -30.31
C VAL A 17 -7.18 5.42 -29.25
N ALA A 18 -6.26 4.53 -29.62
CA ALA A 18 -5.33 3.92 -28.68
C ALA A 18 -4.40 4.94 -28.00
N SER A 19 -3.92 5.94 -28.76
CA SER A 19 -3.07 7.01 -28.21
C SER A 19 -3.83 7.87 -27.20
N LEU A 20 -5.04 8.33 -27.55
CA LEU A 20 -5.89 9.15 -26.68
C LEU A 20 -6.35 8.39 -25.44
N CYS A 21 -6.68 7.10 -25.57
CA CYS A 21 -7.01 6.22 -24.45
C CYS A 21 -5.81 6.06 -23.49
N LYS A 22 -4.58 5.91 -24.01
CA LYS A 22 -3.37 5.85 -23.17
C LYS A 22 -3.15 7.12 -22.35
N THR A 23 -3.45 8.29 -22.94
CA THR A 23 -3.30 9.61 -22.30
C THR A 23 -4.52 10.01 -21.46
N LYS A 24 -5.51 9.10 -21.28
CA LYS A 24 -6.73 9.33 -20.50
C LYS A 24 -7.63 10.45 -21.05
N GLN A 25 -7.55 10.76 -22.33
CA GLN A 25 -8.36 11.80 -23.00
C GLN A 25 -9.62 11.19 -23.61
N LEU A 26 -10.52 10.62 -22.80
CA LEU A 26 -11.68 9.85 -23.28
C LEU A 26 -12.69 10.70 -24.07
N GLU A 27 -12.93 11.95 -23.67
CA GLU A 27 -13.80 12.87 -24.39
C GLU A 27 -13.33 13.14 -25.81
N LYS A 28 -12.00 13.35 -25.97
CA LYS A 28 -11.41 13.53 -27.30
C LYS A 28 -11.43 12.24 -28.11
N THR A 29 -11.35 11.09 -27.43
CA THR A 29 -11.47 9.78 -28.11
C THR A 29 -12.85 9.61 -28.73
N GLU A 30 -13.91 9.95 -28.01
CA GLU A 30 -15.28 9.91 -28.53
C GLU A 30 -15.46 10.89 -29.71
N ALA A 31 -14.94 12.12 -29.59
CA ALA A 31 -15.00 13.11 -30.67
C ALA A 31 -14.32 12.60 -31.96
N VAL A 32 -13.12 12.00 -31.83
CA VAL A 32 -12.38 11.42 -32.97
C VAL A 32 -13.15 10.27 -33.62
N ILE A 33 -13.84 9.44 -32.86
CA ILE A 33 -14.68 8.36 -33.41
C ILE A 33 -15.87 8.94 -34.16
N VAL A 34 -16.57 9.92 -33.57
CA VAL A 34 -17.71 10.58 -34.24
C VAL A 34 -17.27 11.26 -35.53
N ASP A 35 -16.16 11.96 -35.54
CA ASP A 35 -15.61 12.60 -36.72
C ASP A 35 -15.18 11.57 -37.79
N GLY A 36 -14.58 10.44 -37.33
CA GLY A 36 -14.26 9.31 -38.19
C GLY A 36 -15.50 8.78 -38.92
N ILE A 37 -16.58 8.53 -38.19
CA ILE A 37 -17.87 8.07 -38.76
C ILE A 37 -18.42 9.09 -39.76
N ARG A 38 -18.40 10.38 -39.44
CA ARG A 38 -18.86 11.45 -40.35
C ARG A 38 -18.08 11.48 -41.69
N ILE A 39 -16.81 11.12 -41.66
CA ILE A 39 -15.94 11.07 -42.85
C ILE A 39 -16.11 9.73 -43.60
N GLY A 40 -16.85 8.76 -43.02
CA GLY A 40 -17.12 7.45 -43.61
C GLY A 40 -16.16 6.35 -43.17
N VAL A 41 -15.33 6.58 -42.13
CA VAL A 41 -14.51 5.54 -41.51
C VAL A 41 -15.30 4.87 -40.39
N GLN A 42 -15.62 3.59 -40.56
CA GLN A 42 -16.36 2.84 -39.57
C GLN A 42 -15.43 2.28 -38.48
N PRO A 43 -15.81 2.42 -37.19
CA PRO A 43 -15.15 1.71 -36.09
C PRO A 43 -15.27 0.20 -36.29
N ASP A 44 -14.26 -0.54 -35.88
CA ASP A 44 -14.21 -2.00 -35.92
C ASP A 44 -14.12 -2.60 -34.51
N VAL A 45 -14.02 -3.93 -34.43
CA VAL A 45 -13.85 -4.66 -33.15
C VAL A 45 -12.67 -4.12 -32.34
N VAL A 46 -11.54 -3.75 -33.00
CA VAL A 46 -10.35 -3.21 -32.33
C VAL A 46 -10.61 -1.86 -31.70
N THR A 47 -11.37 -0.98 -32.38
CA THR A 47 -11.81 0.31 -31.86
C THR A 47 -12.58 0.14 -30.56
N TYR A 48 -13.62 -0.73 -30.57
CA TYR A 48 -14.47 -0.98 -29.42
C TYR A 48 -13.72 -1.67 -28.29
N ASN A 49 -12.86 -2.67 -28.57
CA ASN A 49 -12.03 -3.34 -27.56
C ASN A 49 -11.09 -2.35 -26.85
N THR A 50 -10.53 -1.39 -27.59
CA THR A 50 -9.68 -0.34 -27.05
C THR A 50 -10.48 0.59 -26.12
N LEU A 51 -11.70 0.98 -26.53
CA LEU A 51 -12.60 1.78 -25.70
C LEU A 51 -13.01 1.04 -24.44
N ILE A 52 -13.49 -0.20 -24.55
CA ILE A 52 -13.88 -1.04 -23.40
C ILE A 52 -12.76 -1.11 -22.38
N THR A 53 -11.53 -1.40 -22.86
CA THR A 53 -10.33 -1.47 -21.98
C THR A 53 -10.09 -0.14 -21.26
N ALA A 54 -10.21 0.99 -21.98
CA ALA A 54 -9.99 2.31 -21.41
C ALA A 54 -11.07 2.72 -20.43
N TYR A 55 -12.35 2.51 -20.78
CA TYR A 55 -13.48 2.82 -19.92
C TYR A 55 -13.50 1.98 -18.66
N CYS A 56 -13.25 0.67 -18.76
CA CYS A 56 -13.06 -0.21 -17.61
C CYS A 56 -11.88 0.22 -16.72
N ARG A 57 -10.84 0.80 -17.33
CA ARG A 57 -9.64 1.21 -16.57
C ARG A 57 -9.81 2.52 -15.82
N PHE A 58 -10.49 3.51 -16.41
CA PHE A 58 -10.50 4.89 -15.94
C PHE A 58 -11.80 5.35 -15.32
N ILE A 59 -12.93 4.75 -15.73
CA ILE A 59 -14.27 5.12 -15.26
C ILE A 59 -14.86 4.01 -14.39
N GLY A 60 -14.88 2.77 -14.89
CA GLY A 60 -15.44 1.62 -14.18
C GLY A 60 -16.02 0.58 -15.12
N ILE A 61 -16.43 -0.55 -14.52
CA ILE A 61 -16.94 -1.69 -15.27
C ILE A 61 -18.26 -1.38 -15.97
N ASP A 62 -19.16 -0.62 -15.33
CA ASP A 62 -20.47 -0.28 -15.89
C ASP A 62 -20.34 0.59 -17.16
N ALA A 63 -19.34 1.48 -17.18
CA ALA A 63 -19.00 2.23 -18.38
C ALA A 63 -18.46 1.33 -19.51
N GLY A 64 -17.69 0.29 -19.16
CA GLY A 64 -17.27 -0.75 -20.12
C GLY A 64 -18.46 -1.50 -20.72
N TYR A 65 -19.47 -1.85 -19.93
CA TYR A 65 -20.71 -2.47 -20.40
C TYR A 65 -21.49 -1.55 -21.35
N SER A 66 -21.54 -0.24 -21.08
CA SER A 66 -22.19 0.72 -21.99
C SER A 66 -21.52 0.72 -23.37
N ILE A 67 -20.20 0.57 -23.43
CA ILE A 67 -19.49 0.46 -24.71
C ILE A 67 -19.77 -0.89 -25.38
N LEU A 68 -19.84 -2.00 -24.63
CA LEU A 68 -20.23 -3.31 -25.16
C LEU A 68 -21.63 -3.25 -25.80
N TYR A 69 -22.58 -2.59 -25.14
CA TYR A 69 -23.93 -2.40 -25.68
C TYR A 69 -23.92 -1.63 -26.99
N ARG A 70 -23.19 -0.50 -27.03
CA ARG A 70 -23.00 0.29 -28.27
C ARG A 70 -22.32 -0.52 -29.41
N MET A 71 -21.39 -1.41 -29.07
CA MET A 71 -20.76 -2.32 -30.02
C MET A 71 -21.77 -3.26 -30.64
N LYS A 72 -22.65 -3.88 -29.82
CA LYS A 72 -23.73 -4.77 -30.28
C LYS A 72 -24.76 -4.01 -31.14
N GLU A 73 -25.16 -2.80 -30.74
CA GLU A 73 -26.07 -1.91 -31.51
C GLU A 73 -25.50 -1.51 -32.88
N ALA A 74 -24.18 -1.32 -32.95
CA ALA A 74 -23.48 -1.05 -34.20
C ALA A 74 -23.36 -2.29 -35.12
N GLY A 75 -23.92 -3.44 -34.71
CA GLY A 75 -23.82 -4.69 -35.46
C GLY A 75 -22.44 -5.37 -35.44
N ILE A 76 -21.58 -4.96 -34.52
CA ILE A 76 -20.23 -5.52 -34.38
C ILE A 76 -20.27 -6.60 -33.30
N ASN A 77 -19.95 -7.84 -33.66
CA ASN A 77 -19.96 -8.94 -32.74
C ASN A 77 -18.76 -8.88 -31.77
N PRO A 78 -19.01 -9.01 -30.44
CA PRO A 78 -17.94 -9.15 -29.46
C PRO A 78 -17.09 -10.41 -29.73
N ASP A 79 -15.80 -10.28 -29.42
CA ASP A 79 -14.82 -11.38 -29.52
C ASP A 79 -14.23 -11.74 -28.15
N VAL A 80 -13.29 -12.70 -28.14
CA VAL A 80 -12.57 -13.11 -26.92
C VAL A 80 -11.87 -11.91 -26.22
N ILE A 81 -11.33 -10.99 -27.01
CA ILE A 81 -10.62 -9.81 -26.47
C ILE A 81 -11.62 -8.85 -25.79
N THR A 82 -12.82 -8.73 -26.33
CA THR A 82 -13.91 -7.95 -25.74
C THR A 82 -14.23 -8.41 -24.32
N TYR A 83 -14.53 -9.72 -24.18
CA TYR A 83 -14.86 -10.30 -22.87
C TYR A 83 -13.67 -10.29 -21.93
N ASN A 84 -12.45 -10.59 -22.41
CA ASN A 84 -11.24 -10.53 -21.61
C ASN A 84 -11.00 -9.10 -21.04
N SER A 85 -11.29 -8.06 -21.81
CA SER A 85 -11.17 -6.67 -21.36
C SER A 85 -12.17 -6.33 -20.26
N LEU A 86 -13.42 -6.82 -20.38
CA LEU A 86 -14.45 -6.65 -19.35
C LEU A 86 -14.14 -7.46 -18.08
N ILE A 87 -13.75 -8.72 -18.20
CA ILE A 87 -13.34 -9.58 -17.06
C ILE A 87 -12.14 -8.96 -16.33
N ALA A 88 -11.16 -8.44 -17.07
CA ALA A 88 -10.03 -7.72 -16.48
C ALA A 88 -10.46 -6.43 -15.76
N GLY A 89 -11.45 -5.73 -16.30
CA GLY A 89 -12.11 -4.59 -15.65
C GLY A 89 -12.76 -4.98 -14.34
N ALA A 90 -13.61 -5.99 -14.34
CA ALA A 90 -14.31 -6.50 -13.15
C ALA A 90 -13.29 -7.02 -12.10
N THR A 91 -12.22 -7.72 -12.53
CA THR A 91 -11.12 -8.18 -11.66
C THR A 91 -10.40 -7.03 -10.98
N ARG A 92 -10.23 -5.89 -11.65
CA ARG A 92 -9.59 -4.69 -11.07
C ARG A 92 -10.34 -4.19 -9.85
N TYR A 93 -11.67 -4.19 -9.91
CA TYR A 93 -12.57 -3.76 -8.83
C TYR A 93 -12.97 -4.90 -7.89
N CYS A 94 -12.37 -6.09 -8.04
CA CYS A 94 -12.64 -7.28 -7.21
C CYS A 94 -14.13 -7.72 -7.24
N MET A 95 -14.81 -7.54 -8.37
CA MET A 95 -16.24 -7.89 -8.57
C MET A 95 -16.37 -9.31 -9.13
N LEU A 96 -16.25 -10.34 -8.25
CA LEU A 96 -16.23 -11.74 -8.67
C LEU A 96 -17.51 -12.18 -9.40
N SER A 97 -18.70 -11.81 -8.89
CA SER A 97 -19.95 -12.15 -9.55
C SER A 97 -19.95 -11.68 -11.00
N ARG A 98 -19.58 -10.43 -11.22
CA ARG A 98 -19.48 -9.85 -12.58
C ARG A 98 -18.44 -10.58 -13.45
N CYS A 99 -17.32 -11.04 -12.86
CA CYS A 99 -16.34 -11.83 -13.61
C CYS A 99 -16.91 -13.18 -14.06
N LEU A 100 -17.69 -13.84 -13.19
CA LEU A 100 -18.33 -15.13 -13.48
C LEU A 100 -19.45 -14.95 -14.48
N ASP A 101 -20.33 -13.98 -14.30
CA ASP A 101 -21.44 -13.65 -15.21
C ASP A 101 -20.91 -13.39 -16.64
N LEU A 102 -19.81 -12.62 -16.75
CA LEU A 102 -19.15 -12.36 -18.05
C LEU A 102 -18.54 -13.62 -18.68
N PHE A 103 -17.98 -14.49 -17.83
CA PHE A 103 -17.39 -15.75 -18.29
C PHE A 103 -18.48 -16.71 -18.78
N GLU A 104 -19.64 -16.75 -18.10
CA GLU A 104 -20.81 -17.52 -18.51
C GLU A 104 -21.42 -16.94 -19.79
N GLU A 105 -21.64 -15.62 -19.88
CA GLU A 105 -22.12 -14.93 -21.10
C GLU A 105 -21.21 -15.24 -22.31
N MET A 106 -19.89 -15.24 -22.11
CA MET A 106 -18.93 -15.60 -23.16
C MET A 106 -19.17 -17.02 -23.69
N LEU A 107 -19.44 -17.98 -22.80
CA LEU A 107 -19.74 -19.37 -23.18
C LEU A 107 -21.09 -19.49 -23.89
N GLU A 108 -22.14 -18.80 -23.40
CA GLU A 108 -23.47 -18.76 -24.02
C GLU A 108 -23.43 -18.21 -25.44
N MET A 109 -22.57 -17.22 -25.68
CA MET A 109 -22.31 -16.65 -27.01
C MET A 109 -21.42 -17.54 -27.89
N SER A 110 -21.11 -18.74 -27.44
CA SER A 110 -20.23 -19.69 -28.14
C SER A 110 -18.82 -19.14 -28.41
N ILE A 111 -18.37 -18.19 -27.59
CA ILE A 111 -17.01 -17.65 -27.63
C ILE A 111 -16.15 -18.48 -26.69
N LEU A 112 -15.24 -19.30 -27.22
CA LEU A 112 -14.40 -20.15 -26.39
C LEU A 112 -13.36 -19.31 -25.60
N PRO A 113 -13.31 -19.46 -24.25
CA PRO A 113 -12.30 -18.82 -23.43
C PRO A 113 -10.90 -19.29 -23.79
N ASP A 114 -9.98 -18.34 -23.88
CA ASP A 114 -8.56 -18.59 -24.11
C ASP A 114 -7.76 -18.60 -22.79
N ILE A 115 -6.46 -18.86 -22.88
CA ILE A 115 -5.56 -18.88 -21.70
C ILE A 115 -5.59 -17.53 -20.94
N TRP A 116 -5.87 -16.41 -21.61
CA TRP A 116 -5.97 -15.10 -20.98
C TRP A 116 -7.25 -14.97 -20.15
N SER A 117 -8.37 -15.51 -20.63
CA SER A 117 -9.65 -15.57 -19.89
C SER A 117 -9.46 -16.30 -18.57
N TYR A 118 -8.87 -17.51 -18.62
CA TYR A 118 -8.59 -18.33 -17.44
C TYR A 118 -7.59 -17.66 -16.50
N ASN A 119 -6.51 -17.10 -17.03
CA ASN A 119 -5.51 -16.38 -16.25
C ASN A 119 -6.10 -15.19 -15.50
N THR A 120 -6.99 -14.44 -16.14
CA THR A 120 -7.65 -13.29 -15.53
C THR A 120 -8.61 -13.73 -14.42
N LEU A 121 -9.33 -14.84 -14.63
CA LEU A 121 -10.21 -15.41 -13.61
C LEU A 121 -9.41 -15.95 -12.41
N MET A 122 -8.32 -16.69 -12.63
CA MET A 122 -7.41 -17.11 -11.56
C MET A 122 -6.88 -15.91 -10.75
N HIS A 123 -6.48 -14.85 -11.45
CA HIS A 123 -5.99 -13.64 -10.79
C HIS A 123 -7.08 -12.97 -9.93
N CYS A 124 -8.34 -12.98 -10.38
CA CYS A 124 -9.48 -12.52 -9.60
C CYS A 124 -9.65 -13.32 -8.31
N PHE A 125 -9.66 -14.64 -8.39
CA PHE A 125 -9.77 -15.52 -7.22
C PHE A 125 -8.63 -15.27 -6.21
N PHE A 126 -7.38 -15.17 -6.65
CA PHE A 126 -6.26 -14.89 -5.78
C PHE A 126 -6.36 -13.51 -5.09
N LYS A 127 -6.84 -12.48 -5.79
CA LYS A 127 -7.11 -11.17 -5.20
C LYS A 127 -8.15 -11.22 -4.09
N LEU A 128 -9.16 -12.06 -4.25
CA LEU A 128 -10.25 -12.26 -3.31
C LEU A 128 -9.93 -13.26 -2.19
N ARG A 129 -8.67 -13.68 -2.10
CA ARG A 129 -8.20 -14.66 -1.11
C ARG A 129 -8.90 -16.02 -1.19
N LYS A 130 -9.22 -16.47 -2.40
CA LYS A 130 -9.79 -17.77 -2.72
C LYS A 130 -8.79 -18.63 -3.53
N PRO A 131 -7.67 -19.06 -2.94
CA PRO A 131 -6.61 -19.78 -3.66
C PRO A 131 -7.06 -21.15 -4.18
N ASP A 132 -7.98 -21.83 -3.47
CA ASP A 132 -8.48 -23.15 -3.85
C ASP A 132 -9.28 -23.07 -5.16
N GLU A 133 -10.13 -22.05 -5.32
CA GLU A 133 -10.87 -21.81 -6.56
C GLU A 133 -9.92 -21.44 -7.72
N ALA A 134 -8.91 -20.61 -7.45
CA ALA A 134 -7.89 -20.31 -8.46
C ALA A 134 -7.15 -21.59 -8.92
N TYR A 135 -6.88 -22.52 -8.00
CA TYR A 135 -6.25 -23.79 -8.33
C TYR A 135 -7.18 -24.69 -9.16
N ARG A 136 -8.49 -24.73 -8.86
CA ARG A 136 -9.49 -25.43 -9.68
C ARG A 136 -9.50 -24.91 -11.12
N VAL A 137 -9.51 -23.59 -11.30
CA VAL A 137 -9.40 -22.98 -12.64
C VAL A 137 -8.13 -23.43 -13.38
N PHE A 138 -7.02 -23.56 -12.66
CA PHE A 138 -5.79 -24.09 -13.24
C PHE A 138 -5.91 -25.58 -13.65
N GLN A 139 -6.59 -26.38 -12.82
CA GLN A 139 -6.88 -27.78 -13.18
C GLN A 139 -7.77 -27.88 -14.45
N ASP A 140 -8.75 -26.99 -14.58
CA ASP A 140 -9.60 -26.90 -15.78
C ASP A 140 -8.80 -26.59 -17.04
N ILE A 141 -7.79 -25.69 -16.94
CA ILE A 141 -6.87 -25.41 -18.06
C ILE A 141 -6.16 -26.68 -18.51
N LEU A 142 -5.66 -27.45 -17.55
CA LEU A 142 -4.96 -28.73 -17.85
C LEU A 142 -5.88 -29.79 -18.43
N LEU A 143 -7.11 -29.91 -17.91
CA LEU A 143 -8.11 -30.87 -18.41
C LEU A 143 -8.60 -30.56 -19.81
N LYS A 144 -8.62 -29.30 -20.20
CA LYS A 144 -9.01 -28.81 -21.54
C LYS A 144 -7.86 -28.80 -22.54
N ASP A 145 -6.70 -29.29 -22.15
CA ASP A 145 -5.47 -29.35 -22.98
C ASP A 145 -5.07 -27.98 -23.55
N ILE A 146 -5.38 -26.89 -22.78
CA ILE A 146 -4.99 -25.55 -23.18
C ILE A 146 -3.50 -25.35 -22.88
N SER A 147 -2.73 -24.94 -23.87
CA SER A 147 -1.29 -24.73 -23.72
C SER A 147 -0.97 -23.70 -22.63
N VAL A 148 -0.25 -24.13 -21.60
CA VAL A 148 0.10 -23.30 -20.45
C VAL A 148 1.32 -22.45 -20.76
N HIS A 149 1.21 -21.15 -20.62
CA HIS A 149 2.30 -20.20 -20.80
C HIS A 149 3.03 -19.88 -19.49
N PRO A 150 4.30 -19.42 -19.53
CA PRO A 150 5.03 -18.97 -18.34
C PRO A 150 4.28 -17.93 -17.49
N ALA A 151 3.44 -17.10 -18.12
CA ALA A 151 2.60 -16.14 -17.43
C ALA A 151 1.59 -16.80 -16.46
N THR A 152 1.03 -17.95 -16.82
CA THR A 152 0.11 -18.73 -15.97
C THR A 152 0.79 -19.19 -14.68
N PHE A 153 2.01 -19.73 -14.81
CA PHE A 153 2.80 -20.14 -13.64
C PHE A 153 3.18 -18.94 -12.77
N ASN A 154 3.49 -17.79 -13.36
CA ASN A 154 3.76 -16.57 -12.63
C ASN A 154 2.53 -16.09 -11.83
N ILE A 155 1.33 -16.22 -12.38
CA ILE A 155 0.07 -15.90 -11.68
C ILE A 155 -0.14 -16.84 -10.50
N LEU A 156 0.06 -18.16 -10.69
CA LEU A 156 -0.05 -19.14 -9.62
C LEU A 156 0.95 -18.87 -8.50
N ILE A 157 2.24 -18.76 -8.83
CA ILE A 157 3.31 -18.51 -7.86
C ILE A 157 3.03 -17.21 -7.08
N ASN A 158 2.73 -16.12 -7.79
CA ASN A 158 2.43 -14.83 -7.17
C ASN A 158 1.17 -14.90 -6.30
N GLY A 159 0.10 -15.54 -6.81
CA GLY A 159 -1.17 -15.68 -6.12
C GLY A 159 -1.04 -16.50 -4.83
N LEU A 160 -0.36 -17.64 -4.86
CA LEU A 160 -0.05 -18.43 -3.68
C LEU A 160 0.72 -17.62 -2.64
N CYS A 161 1.78 -16.94 -3.06
CA CYS A 161 2.56 -16.09 -2.16
C CYS A 161 1.74 -14.93 -1.57
N MET A 162 0.86 -14.30 -2.35
CA MET A 162 -0.02 -13.22 -1.87
C MET A 162 -0.99 -13.68 -0.78
N ASN A 163 -1.42 -14.95 -0.86
CA ASN A 163 -2.35 -15.56 0.08
C ASN A 163 -1.67 -16.26 1.26
N GLY A 164 -0.33 -16.13 1.40
CA GLY A 164 0.42 -16.69 2.52
C GLY A 164 0.99 -18.10 2.29
N TYR A 165 0.68 -18.74 1.16
CA TYR A 165 1.14 -20.09 0.80
C TYR A 165 2.51 -20.06 0.13
N THR A 166 3.48 -19.39 0.75
CA THR A 166 4.83 -19.19 0.17
C THR A 166 5.57 -20.52 -0.02
N GLU A 167 5.41 -21.48 0.91
CA GLU A 167 6.03 -22.81 0.76
C GLU A 167 5.49 -23.58 -0.45
N ASN A 168 4.16 -23.55 -0.63
CA ASN A 168 3.52 -24.18 -1.77
C ASN A 168 4.00 -23.57 -3.09
N ALA A 169 4.17 -22.24 -3.13
CA ALA A 169 4.73 -21.54 -4.28
C ALA A 169 6.17 -21.97 -4.59
N LEU A 170 7.01 -22.16 -3.56
CA LEU A 170 8.38 -22.63 -3.70
C LEU A 170 8.43 -24.11 -4.15
N MET A 171 7.57 -24.96 -3.60
CA MET A 171 7.44 -26.36 -4.05
C MET A 171 7.00 -26.43 -5.51
N LEU A 172 6.00 -25.63 -5.90
CA LEU A 172 5.54 -25.54 -7.28
C LEU A 172 6.69 -25.09 -8.21
N PHE A 173 7.40 -24.03 -7.87
CA PHE A 173 8.54 -23.54 -8.64
C PHE A 173 9.61 -24.62 -8.85
N ARG A 174 10.01 -25.31 -7.77
CA ARG A 174 11.00 -26.39 -7.84
C ARG A 174 10.51 -27.59 -8.65
N SER A 175 9.22 -27.93 -8.55
CA SER A 175 8.60 -28.98 -9.35
C SER A 175 8.61 -28.63 -10.83
N LEU A 176 8.15 -27.44 -11.19
CA LEU A 176 8.14 -26.96 -12.56
C LEU A 176 9.56 -26.98 -13.18
N LYS A 177 10.56 -26.51 -12.44
CA LYS A 177 11.97 -26.51 -12.89
C LYS A 177 12.47 -27.93 -13.18
N ARG A 178 12.10 -28.92 -12.33
CA ARG A 178 12.45 -30.33 -12.56
C ARG A 178 11.80 -30.91 -13.81
N HIS A 179 10.61 -30.42 -14.18
CA HIS A 179 9.90 -30.84 -15.39
C HIS A 179 10.24 -30.00 -16.64
N GLY A 180 11.37 -29.31 -16.63
CA GLY A 180 11.90 -28.58 -17.78
C GLY A 180 11.37 -27.17 -17.97
N PHE A 181 10.59 -26.64 -17.03
CA PHE A 181 10.20 -25.23 -17.07
C PHE A 181 11.45 -24.35 -16.85
N ILE A 182 11.67 -23.43 -17.78
CA ILE A 182 12.75 -22.42 -17.67
C ILE A 182 12.15 -21.17 -17.05
N PRO A 183 12.45 -20.89 -15.74
CA PRO A 183 11.94 -19.69 -15.09
C PRO A 183 12.48 -18.43 -15.76
N GLN A 184 11.62 -17.46 -15.98
CA GLN A 184 12.01 -16.15 -16.52
C GLN A 184 12.45 -15.21 -15.40
N LEU A 185 13.13 -14.10 -15.76
CA LEU A 185 13.51 -13.04 -14.82
C LEU A 185 12.32 -12.58 -13.96
N ALA A 186 11.12 -12.48 -14.56
CA ALA A 186 9.89 -12.11 -13.86
C ALA A 186 9.53 -13.09 -12.75
N THR A 187 9.69 -14.40 -12.97
CA THR A 187 9.41 -15.47 -11.98
C THR A 187 10.31 -15.32 -10.75
N TYR A 188 11.63 -15.14 -10.98
CA TYR A 188 12.59 -14.91 -9.91
C TYR A 188 12.27 -13.63 -9.12
N ASN A 189 11.98 -12.52 -9.81
CA ASN A 189 11.66 -11.26 -9.16
C ASN A 189 10.40 -11.35 -8.30
N ILE A 190 9.37 -12.08 -8.74
CA ILE A 190 8.17 -12.36 -7.95
C ILE A 190 8.53 -13.11 -6.65
N LEU A 191 9.28 -14.20 -6.76
CA LEU A 191 9.69 -15.00 -5.59
C LEU A 191 10.57 -14.19 -4.63
N ILE A 192 11.59 -13.51 -5.13
CA ILE A 192 12.47 -12.65 -4.34
C ILE A 192 11.65 -11.59 -3.60
N HIS A 193 10.77 -10.85 -4.30
CA HIS A 193 9.93 -9.83 -3.68
C HIS A 193 9.03 -10.41 -2.58
N ARG A 194 8.42 -11.58 -2.81
CA ARG A 194 7.54 -12.23 -1.84
C ARG A 194 8.29 -12.79 -0.64
N LEU A 195 9.44 -13.41 -0.84
CA LEU A 195 10.34 -13.84 0.23
C LEU A 195 10.81 -12.66 1.08
N CYS A 196 11.16 -11.56 0.44
CA CYS A 196 11.51 -10.33 1.13
C CYS A 196 10.34 -9.79 1.95
N LYS A 197 9.11 -9.79 1.41
CA LYS A 197 7.92 -9.31 2.12
C LYS A 197 7.57 -10.20 3.32
N SER A 198 7.80 -11.52 3.23
CA SER A 198 7.59 -12.46 4.34
C SER A 198 8.75 -12.53 5.34
N GLY A 199 9.79 -11.69 5.20
CA GLY A 199 10.92 -11.62 6.13
C GLY A 199 11.94 -12.77 5.98
N ARG A 200 11.98 -13.46 4.85
CA ARG A 200 12.87 -14.60 4.59
C ARG A 200 14.13 -14.16 3.83
N GLY A 201 14.96 -13.34 4.47
CA GLY A 201 16.14 -12.72 3.85
C GLY A 201 17.12 -13.74 3.27
N LYS A 202 17.40 -14.83 3.97
CA LYS A 202 18.32 -15.90 3.49
C LYS A 202 17.82 -16.53 2.19
N ALA A 203 16.56 -16.97 2.18
CA ALA A 203 15.94 -17.54 0.98
C ALA A 203 15.90 -16.55 -0.19
N ALA A 204 15.61 -15.26 0.08
CA ALA A 204 15.64 -14.23 -0.94
C ALA A 204 17.04 -14.06 -1.56
N ARG A 205 18.10 -14.17 -0.75
CA ARG A 205 19.48 -14.14 -1.23
C ARG A 205 19.83 -15.36 -2.06
N GLU A 206 19.41 -16.56 -1.64
CA GLU A 206 19.60 -17.80 -2.41
C GLU A 206 18.95 -17.69 -3.79
N PHE A 207 17.72 -17.17 -3.88
CA PHE A 207 17.04 -16.94 -5.14
C PHE A 207 17.70 -15.85 -6.00
N LEU A 208 18.29 -14.82 -5.39
CA LEU A 208 19.11 -13.84 -6.11
C LEU A 208 20.35 -14.50 -6.73
N ASN A 209 21.04 -15.37 -6.00
CA ASN A 209 22.18 -16.11 -6.52
C ASN A 209 21.76 -17.07 -7.65
N GLU A 210 20.68 -17.82 -7.46
CA GLU A 210 20.14 -18.74 -8.48
C GLU A 210 19.74 -17.99 -9.78
N LEU A 211 19.18 -16.78 -9.64
CA LEU A 211 18.85 -15.92 -10.79
C LEU A 211 20.14 -15.56 -11.57
N ILE A 212 21.23 -15.21 -10.86
CA ILE A 212 22.52 -14.85 -11.47
C ILE A 212 23.15 -16.08 -12.14
N GLU A 213 23.15 -17.24 -11.46
CA GLU A 213 23.65 -18.51 -11.99
C GLU A 213 22.87 -18.99 -13.23
N SER A 214 21.58 -18.64 -13.31
CA SER A 214 20.75 -18.89 -14.49
C SER A 214 21.04 -17.95 -15.66
N GLY A 215 22.04 -17.08 -15.57
CA GLY A 215 22.48 -16.17 -16.62
C GLY A 215 21.67 -14.85 -16.72
N TYR A 216 20.74 -14.62 -15.78
CA TYR A 216 19.99 -13.36 -15.75
C TYR A 216 20.76 -12.26 -15.02
N ILE A 217 20.59 -11.04 -15.47
CA ILE A 217 21.15 -9.84 -14.84
C ILE A 217 20.09 -9.22 -13.94
N PRO A 218 20.24 -9.26 -12.58
CA PRO A 218 19.32 -8.57 -11.69
C PRO A 218 19.37 -7.07 -11.96
N ASN A 219 18.25 -6.36 -11.83
CA ASN A 219 18.25 -4.91 -11.90
C ASN A 219 18.49 -4.28 -10.50
N ALA A 220 18.71 -2.96 -10.47
CA ALA A 220 18.93 -2.21 -9.24
C ALA A 220 17.78 -2.40 -8.23
N ILE A 221 16.52 -2.53 -8.71
CA ILE A 221 15.34 -2.74 -7.87
C ILE A 221 15.41 -4.11 -7.17
N THR A 222 15.82 -5.17 -7.87
CA THR A 222 15.98 -6.51 -7.29
C THR A 222 17.01 -6.50 -6.17
N TYR A 223 18.21 -5.95 -6.42
CA TYR A 223 19.26 -5.81 -5.41
C TYR A 223 18.79 -5.00 -4.20
N THR A 224 18.21 -3.82 -4.42
CA THR A 224 17.72 -2.95 -3.34
C THR A 224 16.62 -3.64 -2.52
N THR A 225 15.76 -4.42 -3.15
CA THR A 225 14.71 -5.19 -2.46
C THR A 225 15.31 -6.25 -1.53
N VAL A 226 16.30 -7.02 -1.99
CA VAL A 226 16.98 -8.04 -1.18
C VAL A 226 17.79 -7.39 -0.06
N MET A 227 18.53 -6.33 -0.36
CA MET A 227 19.29 -5.55 0.62
C MET A 227 18.42 -5.07 1.78
N LYS A 228 17.26 -4.42 1.46
CA LYS A 228 16.28 -3.99 2.46
C LYS A 228 15.73 -5.15 3.30
N CYS A 229 15.48 -6.29 2.66
CA CYS A 229 15.01 -7.47 3.35
C CYS A 229 16.05 -7.96 4.35
N CYS A 230 17.32 -8.07 3.94
CA CYS A 230 18.42 -8.47 4.83
C CYS A 230 18.51 -7.54 6.04
N PHE A 231 18.42 -6.23 5.84
CA PHE A 231 18.44 -5.26 6.92
C PHE A 231 17.25 -5.41 7.87
N ARG A 232 16.05 -5.59 7.34
CA ARG A 232 14.84 -5.83 8.15
C ARG A 232 14.95 -7.12 8.99
N CYS A 233 15.58 -8.15 8.44
CA CYS A 233 15.85 -9.42 9.12
C CYS A 233 17.08 -9.36 10.05
N ARG A 234 17.66 -8.19 10.30
CA ARG A 234 18.88 -7.98 11.10
C ARG A 234 20.12 -8.71 10.55
N GLN A 235 20.14 -9.05 9.26
CA GLN A 235 21.29 -9.63 8.56
C GLN A 235 22.14 -8.50 7.95
N PHE A 236 22.75 -7.69 8.81
CA PHE A 236 23.37 -6.42 8.43
C PHE A 236 24.55 -6.59 7.49
N GLU A 237 25.45 -7.53 7.80
CA GLU A 237 26.63 -7.82 6.99
C GLU A 237 26.23 -8.25 5.58
N GLU A 238 25.21 -9.09 5.46
CA GLU A 238 24.74 -9.56 4.17
C GLU A 238 24.12 -8.43 3.35
N GLY A 239 23.36 -7.56 3.98
CA GLY A 239 22.82 -6.36 3.34
C GLY A 239 23.91 -5.43 2.80
N LEU A 240 25.00 -5.24 3.57
CA LEU A 240 26.16 -4.45 3.14
C LEU A 240 26.94 -5.15 2.03
N ARG A 241 27.10 -6.49 2.05
CA ARG A 241 27.71 -7.25 0.96
C ARG A 241 26.96 -7.04 -0.36
N ILE A 242 25.62 -7.10 -0.31
CA ILE A 242 24.77 -6.84 -1.50
C ILE A 242 24.99 -5.42 -2.01
N PHE A 243 25.09 -4.44 -1.12
CA PHE A 243 25.38 -3.07 -1.51
C PHE A 243 26.73 -2.95 -2.22
N VAL A 244 27.79 -3.53 -1.66
CA VAL A 244 29.13 -3.52 -2.28
C VAL A 244 29.11 -4.27 -3.64
N GLU A 245 28.38 -5.39 -3.72
CA GLU A 245 28.25 -6.17 -4.95
C GLU A 245 27.58 -5.35 -6.08
N MET A 246 26.50 -4.61 -5.76
CA MET A 246 25.89 -3.67 -6.71
C MET A 246 26.90 -2.69 -7.27
N ARG A 247 27.73 -2.08 -6.40
CA ARG A 247 28.77 -1.13 -6.81
C ARG A 247 29.80 -1.75 -7.74
N ARG A 248 30.27 -2.96 -7.42
CA ARG A 248 31.25 -3.69 -8.27
C ARG A 248 30.71 -4.01 -9.65
N LYS A 249 29.37 -4.19 -9.77
CA LYS A 249 28.70 -4.47 -11.05
C LYS A 249 28.32 -3.20 -11.82
N GLY A 250 28.72 -2.01 -11.35
CA GLY A 250 28.50 -0.74 -12.03
C GLY A 250 27.07 -0.22 -11.98
N TYR A 251 26.22 -0.75 -11.08
CA TYR A 251 24.88 -0.18 -10.87
C TYR A 251 24.99 1.20 -10.22
N THR A 252 24.30 2.16 -10.80
CA THR A 252 24.09 3.46 -10.17
C THR A 252 23.09 3.30 -9.04
N TYR A 253 23.45 3.79 -7.85
CA TYR A 253 22.54 3.83 -6.73
C TYR A 253 21.64 5.03 -6.85
N ASP A 254 20.37 4.85 -6.52
CA ASP A 254 19.48 5.97 -6.22
C ASP A 254 19.75 6.49 -4.78
N ALA A 255 19.33 7.70 -4.51
CA ALA A 255 19.44 8.29 -3.18
C ALA A 255 18.80 7.40 -2.11
N PHE A 256 17.75 6.65 -2.50
CA PHE A 256 17.04 5.75 -1.62
C PHE A 256 17.86 4.53 -1.16
N ALA A 257 18.73 3.96 -2.01
CA ALA A 257 19.63 2.87 -1.65
C ALA A 257 20.65 3.35 -0.60
N TYR A 258 21.24 4.53 -0.80
CA TYR A 258 22.16 5.14 0.16
C TYR A 258 21.46 5.45 1.50
N CYS A 259 20.26 6.05 1.49
CA CYS A 259 19.46 6.30 2.68
C CYS A 259 19.15 5.02 3.46
N THR A 260 18.90 3.92 2.74
CA THR A 260 18.68 2.62 3.37
C THR A 260 19.91 2.10 4.09
N VAL A 261 21.10 2.21 3.49
CA VAL A 261 22.38 1.81 4.10
C VAL A 261 22.70 2.72 5.29
N ALA A 262 22.61 4.03 5.14
CA ALA A 262 22.84 4.98 6.21
C ALA A 262 21.91 4.74 7.42
N SER A 263 20.61 4.49 7.17
CA SER A 263 19.64 4.13 8.22
C SER A 263 20.05 2.88 8.99
N MET A 264 20.68 1.95 8.31
CA MET A 264 21.13 0.71 8.92
C MET A 264 22.42 0.90 9.75
N LEU A 265 23.36 1.65 9.21
CA LEU A 265 24.61 1.98 9.92
C LEU A 265 24.30 2.74 11.21
N LEU A 266 23.34 3.67 11.17
CA LEU A 266 22.85 4.38 12.37
C LEU A 266 22.27 3.40 13.40
N LYS A 267 21.40 2.47 12.98
CA LYS A 267 20.81 1.46 13.88
C LYS A 267 21.85 0.50 14.48
N THR A 268 22.98 0.32 13.85
CA THR A 268 24.09 -0.51 14.34
C THR A 268 25.15 0.29 15.11
N GLY A 269 24.93 1.59 15.32
CA GLY A 269 25.85 2.48 16.04
C GLY A 269 27.07 2.94 15.24
N LYS A 270 27.12 2.65 13.93
CA LYS A 270 28.20 3.05 13.03
C LYS A 270 27.96 4.44 12.43
N MET A 271 27.97 5.46 13.31
CA MET A 271 27.61 6.83 13.00
C MET A 271 28.50 7.46 11.91
N ASN A 272 29.82 7.28 12.02
CA ASN A 272 30.76 7.88 11.09
C ASN A 272 30.58 7.36 9.66
N GLU A 273 30.44 6.04 9.50
CA GLU A 273 30.19 5.43 8.20
C GLU A 273 28.81 5.91 7.62
N ALA A 274 27.79 6.06 8.46
CA ALA A 274 26.51 6.58 8.04
C ALA A 274 26.60 8.02 7.52
N ASN A 275 27.32 8.88 8.24
CA ASN A 275 27.53 10.28 7.85
C ASN A 275 28.33 10.40 6.54
N GLU A 276 29.29 9.51 6.28
CA GLU A 276 30.00 9.45 5.00
C GLU A 276 29.04 9.18 3.84
N TYR A 277 28.14 8.21 3.97
CA TYR A 277 27.15 7.92 2.92
C TYR A 277 26.13 9.05 2.75
N LEU A 278 25.67 9.67 3.84
CA LEU A 278 24.78 10.83 3.79
C LEU A 278 25.47 12.05 3.16
N GLY A 279 26.71 12.31 3.54
CA GLY A 279 27.56 13.34 2.94
C GLY A 279 27.76 13.11 1.44
N TYR A 280 28.01 11.85 1.03
CA TYR A 280 28.16 11.49 -0.38
C TYR A 280 26.91 11.81 -1.21
N ILE A 281 25.70 11.58 -0.68
CA ILE A 281 24.43 11.93 -1.34
C ILE A 281 24.36 13.44 -1.59
N ILE A 282 24.72 14.23 -0.57
CA ILE A 282 24.62 15.69 -0.62
C ILE A 282 25.63 16.29 -1.59
N THR A 283 26.89 15.82 -1.55
CA THR A 283 28.01 16.38 -2.32
C THR A 283 27.98 15.99 -3.80
N ASN A 284 27.50 14.80 -4.13
CA ASN A 284 27.48 14.32 -5.52
C ASN A 284 26.23 14.72 -6.31
N GLY A 285 25.42 15.64 -5.78
CA GLY A 285 24.31 16.25 -6.53
C GLY A 285 23.23 15.26 -6.95
N PHE A 286 23.01 14.20 -6.16
CA PHE A 286 21.86 13.34 -6.37
C PHE A 286 20.60 14.20 -6.38
N ASP A 287 19.76 13.98 -7.37
CA ASP A 287 18.43 14.60 -7.44
C ASP A 287 17.59 13.99 -6.31
N LEU A 288 17.62 14.65 -5.15
CA LEU A 288 16.89 14.21 -3.97
C LEU A 288 15.42 14.55 -4.19
N ASP A 289 14.61 13.51 -4.36
CA ASP A 289 13.17 13.70 -4.19
C ASP A 289 12.83 14.01 -2.72
N LEU A 290 11.69 14.63 -2.51
CA LEU A 290 11.24 15.05 -1.17
C LEU A 290 11.17 13.86 -0.18
N VAL A 291 10.93 12.65 -0.66
CA VAL A 291 10.86 11.44 0.17
C VAL A 291 12.24 11.05 0.70
N SER A 292 13.25 11.03 -0.16
CA SER A 292 14.64 10.75 0.22
C SER A 292 15.19 11.82 1.15
N PHE A 293 14.89 13.10 0.85
CA PHE A 293 15.23 14.24 1.70
C PHE A 293 14.63 14.09 3.10
N ASN A 294 13.31 13.89 3.21
CA ASN A 294 12.63 13.67 4.49
C ASN A 294 13.16 12.45 5.25
N THR A 295 13.61 11.42 4.53
CA THR A 295 14.23 10.24 5.14
C THR A 295 15.56 10.62 5.81
N ILE A 296 16.42 11.40 5.15
CA ILE A 296 17.72 11.84 5.70
C ILE A 296 17.50 12.77 6.92
N VAL A 297 16.62 13.74 6.78
CA VAL A 297 16.27 14.67 7.91
C VAL A 297 15.80 13.85 9.12
N ASN A 298 14.90 12.88 8.90
CA ASN A 298 14.41 12.01 9.96
C ASN A 298 15.51 11.16 10.62
N LEU A 299 16.49 10.72 9.85
CA LEU A 299 17.65 10.00 10.39
C LEU A 299 18.47 10.90 11.32
N TYR A 300 18.83 12.10 10.87
CA TYR A 300 19.55 13.07 11.71
C TYR A 300 18.78 13.43 12.97
N CYS A 301 17.46 13.67 12.85
CA CYS A 301 16.61 13.98 14.01
C CYS A 301 16.54 12.81 15.01
N LYS A 302 16.50 11.55 14.54
CA LYS A 302 16.48 10.37 15.41
C LYS A 302 17.78 10.20 16.22
N GLU A 303 18.88 10.59 15.65
CA GLU A 303 20.22 10.52 16.27
C GLU A 303 20.57 11.78 17.05
N GLY A 304 19.65 12.74 17.16
CA GLY A 304 19.85 13.99 17.87
C GLY A 304 20.77 15.00 17.18
N GLN A 305 21.11 14.75 15.91
CA GLN A 305 21.98 15.61 15.09
C GLN A 305 21.20 16.73 14.40
N LEU A 306 20.54 17.58 15.18
CA LEU A 306 19.70 18.64 14.66
C LEU A 306 20.45 19.64 13.76
N ASP A 307 21.70 19.97 14.10
CA ASP A 307 22.51 20.88 13.29
C ASP A 307 22.71 20.38 11.86
N ASN A 308 22.91 19.08 11.69
CA ASN A 308 23.04 18.45 10.37
C ASN A 308 21.69 18.43 9.63
N ALA A 309 20.59 18.22 10.35
CA ALA A 309 19.24 18.28 9.78
C ALA A 309 18.93 19.70 9.26
N TYR A 310 19.25 20.76 10.02
CA TYR A 310 19.06 22.14 9.60
C TYR A 310 19.98 22.57 8.46
N LYS A 311 21.26 22.12 8.46
CA LYS A 311 22.16 22.37 7.33
C LYS A 311 21.61 21.76 6.04
N LEU A 312 21.14 20.52 6.11
CA LEU A 312 20.54 19.86 4.96
C LEU A 312 19.30 20.58 4.47
N LEU A 313 18.43 21.07 5.39
CA LEU A 313 17.25 21.85 5.05
C LEU A 313 17.63 23.11 4.28
N TYR A 314 18.59 23.87 4.80
CA TYR A 314 19.08 25.10 4.17
C TYR A 314 19.66 24.85 2.76
N GLU A 315 20.43 23.77 2.60
CA GLU A 315 21.00 23.41 1.28
C GLU A 315 19.92 22.98 0.28
N ALA A 316 18.88 22.28 0.74
CA ALA A 316 17.77 21.85 -0.09
C ALA A 316 16.94 23.05 -0.56
N GLU A 317 16.62 23.99 0.33
CA GLU A 317 15.91 25.23 -0.01
C GLU A 317 16.69 26.07 -1.01
N LYS A 318 18.01 26.15 -0.87
CA LYS A 318 18.89 26.84 -1.82
C LYS A 318 18.86 26.20 -3.22
N LYS A 319 18.57 24.89 -3.31
CA LYS A 319 18.39 24.14 -4.58
C LYS A 319 16.96 24.19 -5.10
N GLY A 320 16.04 24.90 -4.45
CA GLY A 320 14.65 25.05 -4.85
C GLY A 320 13.75 23.87 -4.41
N LEU A 321 14.20 23.02 -3.50
CA LEU A 321 13.37 21.99 -2.89
C LEU A 321 12.64 22.59 -1.69
N GLU A 322 11.35 22.87 -1.84
CA GLU A 322 10.52 23.40 -0.75
C GLU A 322 10.21 22.32 0.28
N SER A 323 10.41 22.66 1.56
CA SER A 323 10.03 21.79 2.67
C SER A 323 8.51 21.72 2.81
N ASP A 324 7.99 20.50 3.00
CA ASP A 324 6.55 20.27 3.17
C ASP A 324 6.17 20.15 4.67
N LYS A 325 4.88 20.01 4.91
CA LYS A 325 4.34 19.78 6.25
C LYS A 325 4.92 18.55 6.97
N TYR A 326 5.39 17.55 6.23
CA TYR A 326 6.00 16.36 6.80
C TYR A 326 7.43 16.62 7.23
N THR A 327 8.20 17.39 6.46
CA THR A 327 9.55 17.86 6.82
C THR A 327 9.53 18.58 8.17
N HIS A 328 8.62 19.54 8.31
CA HIS A 328 8.46 20.30 9.56
C HIS A 328 8.02 19.42 10.74
N SER A 329 7.12 18.45 10.50
CA SER A 329 6.71 17.47 11.53
C SER A 329 7.86 16.59 12.02
N ILE A 330 8.77 16.20 11.13
CA ILE A 330 9.97 15.43 11.45
C ILE A 330 10.93 16.26 12.33
N LEU A 331 11.11 17.55 11.99
CA LEU A 331 11.95 18.46 12.80
C LEU A 331 11.38 18.65 14.20
N ILE A 332 10.06 18.82 14.33
CA ILE A 332 9.39 18.92 15.63
C ILE A 332 9.57 17.65 16.45
N ASP A 333 9.43 16.45 15.85
CA ASP A 333 9.70 15.18 16.55
C ASP A 333 11.18 15.12 17.01
N GLY A 334 12.11 15.56 16.16
CA GLY A 334 13.54 15.64 16.48
C GLY A 334 13.84 16.57 17.65
N LEU A 335 13.30 17.80 17.62
CA LEU A 335 13.44 18.78 18.69
C LEU A 335 12.85 18.28 20.02
N CYS A 336 11.70 17.61 19.97
CA CYS A 336 11.11 17.00 21.16
C CYS A 336 11.97 15.88 21.73
N ARG A 337 12.61 15.06 20.89
CA ARG A 337 13.50 13.98 21.33
C ARG A 337 14.75 14.47 22.02
N THR A 338 15.28 15.61 21.58
CA THR A 338 16.44 16.27 22.20
C THR A 338 16.08 17.14 23.40
N GLY A 339 14.78 17.29 23.74
CA GLY A 339 14.30 18.09 24.85
C GLY A 339 14.16 19.58 24.56
N ASN A 340 14.34 19.99 23.30
CA ASN A 340 14.28 21.41 22.88
C ASN A 340 12.82 21.85 22.64
N PHE A 341 11.96 21.77 23.67
CA PHE A 341 10.53 22.05 23.55
C PHE A 341 10.21 23.51 23.20
N LYS A 342 11.06 24.47 23.61
CA LYS A 342 10.88 25.87 23.23
C LYS A 342 11.02 26.09 21.73
N GLU A 343 12.07 25.50 21.14
CA GLU A 343 12.29 25.55 19.69
C GLU A 343 11.22 24.79 18.92
N ALA A 344 10.78 23.63 19.44
CA ALA A 344 9.69 22.86 18.85
C ALA A 344 8.37 23.66 18.82
N GLN A 345 8.08 24.43 19.88
CA GLN A 345 6.92 25.33 19.92
C GLN A 345 7.06 26.48 18.90
N GLN A 346 8.21 27.13 18.84
CA GLN A 346 8.49 28.17 17.85
C GLN A 346 8.34 27.66 16.42
N HIS A 347 8.77 26.42 16.18
CA HIS A 347 8.64 25.77 14.86
C HIS A 347 7.18 25.46 14.51
N LEU A 348 6.36 25.08 15.49
CA LEU A 348 4.92 24.94 15.32
C LEU A 348 4.25 26.27 14.97
N ASP A 349 4.64 27.35 15.64
CA ASP A 349 4.11 28.67 15.39
C ASP A 349 4.53 29.17 13.99
N TYR A 350 5.78 28.90 13.59
CA TYR A 350 6.25 29.15 12.22
C TYR A 350 5.41 28.39 11.16
N MET A 351 5.10 27.11 11.37
CA MET A 351 4.23 26.32 10.48
C MET A 351 2.83 26.96 10.32
N ARG A 352 2.28 27.49 11.41
CA ARG A 352 1.00 28.21 11.36
C ARG A 352 1.08 29.48 10.50
N MET A 353 2.16 30.27 10.67
CA MET A 353 2.40 31.45 9.85
C MET A 353 2.53 31.15 8.36
N MET A 354 3.09 29.97 8.01
CA MET A 354 3.23 29.49 6.62
C MET A 354 1.95 28.86 6.06
N GLY A 355 0.83 28.90 6.80
CA GLY A 355 -0.46 28.36 6.34
C GLY A 355 -0.62 26.85 6.49
N PHE A 356 0.21 26.18 7.27
CA PHE A 356 0.07 24.76 7.61
C PHE A 356 -0.80 24.55 8.87
N ASP A 357 -1.83 25.36 9.04
CA ASP A 357 -2.60 25.51 10.29
C ASP A 357 -3.23 24.24 10.86
N SER A 358 -3.52 23.24 10.04
CA SER A 358 -4.23 22.03 10.48
C SER A 358 -3.37 20.78 10.48
N ASN A 359 -2.04 20.92 10.66
CA ASN A 359 -1.18 19.74 10.65
C ASN A 359 -1.23 18.96 11.96
N LEU A 360 -2.27 18.11 12.11
CA LEU A 360 -2.42 17.21 13.25
C LEU A 360 -1.20 16.30 13.46
N VAL A 361 -0.42 16.00 12.41
CA VAL A 361 0.79 15.16 12.53
C VAL A 361 1.86 15.87 13.37
N ALA A 362 2.13 17.15 13.08
CA ALA A 362 3.09 17.95 13.85
C ALA A 362 2.64 18.14 15.31
N LEU A 363 1.36 18.46 15.51
CA LEU A 363 0.78 18.63 16.83
C LEU A 363 0.80 17.32 17.63
N ASN A 364 0.49 16.19 17.01
CA ASN A 364 0.58 14.87 17.63
C ASN A 364 2.03 14.49 17.98
N SER A 365 3.00 14.87 17.13
CA SER A 365 4.43 14.67 17.43
C SER A 365 4.86 15.49 18.63
N PHE A 366 4.43 16.74 18.73
CA PHE A 366 4.74 17.62 19.87
C PHE A 366 4.11 17.12 21.18
N ILE A 367 2.81 16.80 21.17
CA ILE A 367 2.09 16.22 22.31
C ILE A 367 2.77 14.94 22.78
N ASN A 368 3.12 14.02 21.84
CA ASN A 368 3.81 12.78 22.15
C ASN A 368 5.19 13.04 22.77
N GLY A 369 5.92 14.03 22.27
CA GLY A 369 7.20 14.47 22.82
C GLY A 369 7.08 14.96 24.26
N LEU A 370 6.14 15.86 24.53
CA LEU A 370 5.82 16.35 25.86
C LEU A 370 5.44 15.21 26.83
N CYS A 371 4.62 14.28 26.37
CA CYS A 371 4.22 13.11 27.14
C CYS A 371 5.41 12.23 27.51
N LYS A 372 6.30 11.96 26.58
CA LYS A 372 7.50 11.14 26.81
C LYS A 372 8.49 11.80 27.77
N ALA A 373 8.57 13.11 27.74
CA ALA A 373 9.41 13.88 28.66
C ALA A 373 8.78 14.09 30.06
N GLY A 374 7.55 13.61 30.26
CA GLY A 374 6.84 13.75 31.55
C GLY A 374 6.10 15.08 31.73
N HIS A 375 6.06 15.96 30.73
CA HIS A 375 5.34 17.25 30.76
C HIS A 375 3.85 17.08 30.45
N LEU A 376 3.18 16.15 31.16
CA LEU A 376 1.79 15.76 30.91
C LEU A 376 0.78 16.91 31.02
N ASP A 377 0.95 17.81 31.99
CA ASP A 377 0.02 18.92 32.16
C ASP A 377 0.15 19.94 31.02
N HIS A 378 1.34 20.11 30.44
CA HIS A 378 1.51 20.89 29.21
C HIS A 378 0.88 20.18 28.01
N ALA A 379 1.09 18.88 27.88
CA ALA A 379 0.47 18.08 26.81
C ALA A 379 -1.07 18.11 26.88
N LEU A 380 -1.65 18.09 28.09
CA LEU A 380 -3.10 18.20 28.30
C LEU A 380 -3.63 19.57 27.86
N ARG A 381 -2.97 20.67 28.26
CA ARG A 381 -3.36 22.02 27.81
C ARG A 381 -3.31 22.14 26.27
N MET A 382 -2.26 21.62 25.65
CA MET A 382 -2.15 21.59 24.18
C MET A 382 -3.27 20.74 23.55
N PHE A 383 -3.54 19.56 24.11
CA PHE A 383 -4.63 18.72 23.66
C PHE A 383 -5.99 19.42 23.75
N GLU A 384 -6.25 20.14 24.86
CA GLU A 384 -7.52 20.85 25.07
C GLU A 384 -7.68 22.02 24.09
N SER A 385 -6.59 22.72 23.75
CA SER A 385 -6.60 23.86 22.82
C SER A 385 -6.77 23.47 21.35
N LEU A 386 -6.74 22.17 20.99
CA LEU A 386 -6.93 21.71 19.62
C LEU A 386 -8.41 21.79 19.22
N ASP A 387 -8.71 22.46 18.12
CA ASP A 387 -10.04 22.52 17.52
C ASP A 387 -10.47 21.16 16.94
N ALA A 388 -9.57 20.50 16.23
CA ALA A 388 -9.77 19.17 15.68
C ALA A 388 -8.86 18.15 16.39
N LYS A 389 -9.44 17.00 16.77
CA LYS A 389 -8.74 15.88 17.42
C LYS A 389 -9.03 14.61 16.67
N ASP A 390 -7.99 13.85 16.34
CA ASP A 390 -8.14 12.55 15.68
C ASP A 390 -7.94 11.38 16.65
N SER A 391 -8.16 10.17 16.16
CA SER A 391 -7.97 8.94 16.93
C SER A 391 -6.54 8.80 17.46
N ILE A 392 -5.54 9.33 16.75
CA ILE A 392 -4.13 9.26 17.15
C ILE A 392 -3.87 10.20 18.31
N THR A 393 -4.41 11.42 18.26
CA THR A 393 -4.32 12.42 19.36
C THR A 393 -4.88 11.85 20.66
N TYR A 394 -6.09 11.26 20.58
CA TYR A 394 -6.72 10.62 21.75
C TYR A 394 -5.92 9.42 22.25
N SER A 395 -5.49 8.50 21.37
CA SER A 395 -4.69 7.34 21.78
C SER A 395 -3.38 7.73 22.45
N THR A 396 -2.68 8.73 21.91
CA THR A 396 -1.42 9.23 22.48
C THR A 396 -1.63 9.76 23.92
N MET A 397 -2.67 10.56 24.13
CA MET A 397 -2.98 11.10 25.46
C MET A 397 -3.45 10.03 26.43
N VAL A 398 -4.37 9.16 26.02
CA VAL A 398 -4.88 8.05 26.87
C VAL A 398 -3.73 7.14 27.27
N HIS A 399 -2.88 6.72 26.31
CA HIS A 399 -1.71 5.88 26.59
C HIS A 399 -0.76 6.54 27.61
N SER A 400 -0.47 7.81 27.41
CA SER A 400 0.46 8.57 28.29
C SER A 400 -0.08 8.77 29.68
N LEU A 401 -1.38 9.02 29.83
CA LEU A 401 -2.06 9.14 31.12
C LEU A 401 -2.08 7.78 31.84
N CYS A 402 -2.33 6.68 31.14
CA CYS A 402 -2.26 5.33 31.72
C CYS A 402 -0.85 5.01 32.23
N LYS A 403 0.19 5.35 31.46
CA LYS A 403 1.59 5.18 31.87
C LYS A 403 1.94 5.99 33.12
N ALA A 404 1.36 7.18 33.25
CA ALA A 404 1.50 8.03 34.44
C ALA A 404 0.55 7.66 35.60
N ARG A 405 -0.19 6.55 35.50
CA ARG A 405 -1.21 6.10 36.47
C ARG A 405 -2.35 7.09 36.71
N ARG A 406 -2.59 8.04 35.80
CA ARG A 406 -3.71 9.00 35.87
C ARG A 406 -4.96 8.40 35.19
N PHE A 407 -5.41 7.23 35.65
CA PHE A 407 -6.46 6.42 35.00
C PHE A 407 -7.82 7.12 34.93
N TYR A 408 -8.16 7.95 35.92
CA TYR A 408 -9.41 8.72 35.90
C TYR A 408 -9.43 9.77 34.79
N ALA A 409 -8.33 10.47 34.56
CA ALA A 409 -8.23 11.42 33.44
C ALA A 409 -8.24 10.67 32.09
N ALA A 410 -7.55 9.51 32.02
CA ALA A 410 -7.55 8.68 30.84
C ALA A 410 -8.95 8.17 30.47
N SER A 411 -9.77 7.79 31.47
CA SER A 411 -11.16 7.35 31.25
C SER A 411 -12.07 8.46 30.71
N LYS A 412 -11.90 9.69 31.18
CA LYS A 412 -12.64 10.86 30.65
C LYS A 412 -12.34 11.08 29.17
N LEU A 413 -11.07 11.02 28.78
CA LEU A 413 -10.66 11.16 27.38
C LEU A 413 -11.14 9.99 26.52
N LEU A 414 -11.07 8.76 27.05
CA LEU A 414 -11.58 7.59 26.37
C LEU A 414 -13.09 7.72 26.09
N LEU A 415 -13.87 8.12 27.08
CA LEU A 415 -15.30 8.34 26.93
C LEU A 415 -15.63 9.46 25.95
N SER A 416 -14.87 10.55 25.95
CA SER A 416 -15.02 11.65 24.99
C SER A 416 -14.74 11.17 23.56
N CYS A 417 -13.69 10.38 23.35
CA CYS A 417 -13.33 9.81 22.06
C CYS A 417 -14.44 8.87 21.52
N ILE A 418 -14.95 7.98 22.36
CA ILE A 418 -16.02 7.02 21.98
C ILE A 418 -17.32 7.78 21.65
N ARG A 419 -17.68 8.81 22.42
CA ARG A 419 -18.86 9.66 22.14
C ARG A 419 -18.71 10.41 20.82
N GLY A 420 -17.48 10.81 20.45
CA GLY A 420 -17.16 11.41 19.14
C GLY A 420 -17.13 10.41 17.98
N GLY A 421 -17.44 9.13 18.21
CA GLY A 421 -17.44 8.09 17.16
C GLY A 421 -16.05 7.66 16.70
N MET A 422 -15.00 8.06 17.40
CA MET A 422 -13.61 7.76 17.03
C MET A 422 -13.16 6.40 17.58
N ARG A 423 -12.21 5.75 16.88
CA ARG A 423 -11.68 4.44 17.27
C ARG A 423 -10.37 4.59 18.04
N ILE A 424 -10.27 3.95 19.21
CA ILE A 424 -9.04 3.80 19.97
C ILE A 424 -8.60 2.32 19.96
N LEU A 425 -7.29 2.08 20.12
CA LEU A 425 -6.73 0.74 20.19
C LEU A 425 -7.33 -0.06 21.35
N LYS A 426 -7.57 -1.36 21.09
CA LYS A 426 -8.09 -2.28 22.13
C LYS A 426 -7.17 -2.37 23.36
N SER A 427 -5.84 -2.28 23.15
CA SER A 427 -4.83 -2.25 24.22
C SER A 427 -5.02 -1.07 25.18
N ASP A 428 -5.24 0.14 24.63
CA ASP A 428 -5.37 1.36 25.44
C ASP A 428 -6.67 1.32 26.26
N LYS A 429 -7.77 0.86 25.67
CA LYS A 429 -9.03 0.66 26.36
C LYS A 429 -8.90 -0.31 27.54
N ARG A 430 -8.23 -1.45 27.30
CA ARG A 430 -7.97 -2.45 28.35
C ARG A 430 -7.12 -1.86 29.46
N SER A 431 -6.06 -1.13 29.12
CA SER A 431 -5.18 -0.47 30.10
C SER A 431 -5.91 0.53 30.99
N VAL A 432 -6.88 1.27 30.44
CA VAL A 432 -7.72 2.20 31.23
C VAL A 432 -8.61 1.45 32.20
N ILE A 433 -9.30 0.42 31.73
CA ILE A 433 -10.26 -0.36 32.53
C ILE A 433 -9.53 -1.09 33.69
N ASP A 434 -8.45 -1.80 33.37
CA ASP A 434 -7.63 -2.52 34.33
C ASP A 434 -7.02 -1.55 35.37
N GLY A 435 -6.52 -0.41 34.91
CA GLY A 435 -5.96 0.62 35.78
C GLY A 435 -6.97 1.27 36.71
N LEU A 436 -8.21 1.50 36.27
CA LEU A 436 -9.31 1.97 37.13
C LEU A 436 -9.68 0.96 38.19
N HIS A 437 -9.75 -0.33 37.82
CA HIS A 437 -10.01 -1.40 38.78
C HIS A 437 -8.93 -1.48 39.86
N CYS A 438 -7.65 -1.45 39.45
CA CYS A 438 -6.52 -1.47 40.39
C CYS A 438 -6.45 -0.23 41.30
N SER A 439 -7.04 0.90 40.87
CA SER A 439 -7.05 2.16 41.63
C SER A 439 -8.30 2.39 42.44
N GLY A 440 -9.22 1.42 42.53
CA GLY A 440 -10.44 1.48 43.32
C GLY A 440 -11.63 2.21 42.68
N PHE A 441 -11.49 2.66 41.42
CA PHE A 441 -12.54 3.36 40.65
C PHE A 441 -13.44 2.40 39.88
N SER A 442 -14.05 1.41 40.59
CA SER A 442 -14.82 0.35 39.94
C SER A 442 -16.10 0.81 39.24
N GLN A 443 -16.71 1.93 39.69
CA GLN A 443 -17.89 2.47 39.01
C GLN A 443 -17.53 3.10 37.65
N GLU A 444 -16.43 3.83 37.60
CA GLU A 444 -15.91 4.42 36.35
C GLU A 444 -15.42 3.38 35.37
N ALA A 445 -14.83 2.29 35.85
CA ALA A 445 -14.45 1.14 35.02
C ALA A 445 -15.70 0.50 34.39
N ARG A 446 -16.78 0.30 35.12
CA ARG A 446 -18.06 -0.20 34.59
C ARG A 446 -18.69 0.74 33.57
N LYS A 447 -18.68 2.06 33.82
CA LYS A 447 -19.16 3.06 32.84
C LYS A 447 -18.38 3.02 31.55
N SER A 448 -17.04 2.96 31.61
CA SER A 448 -16.16 2.88 30.45
C SER A 448 -16.42 1.61 29.63
N TYR A 449 -16.57 0.48 30.29
CA TYR A 449 -16.92 -0.80 29.67
C TYR A 449 -18.30 -0.79 29.00
N TYR A 450 -19.33 -0.27 29.70
CA TYR A 450 -20.69 -0.20 29.16
C TYR A 450 -20.78 0.68 27.90
N VAL A 451 -20.11 1.82 27.89
CA VAL A 451 -20.08 2.71 26.71
C VAL A 451 -19.36 2.06 25.54
N GLU A 452 -18.29 1.30 25.81
CA GLU A 452 -17.59 0.53 24.77
C GLU A 452 -18.48 -0.53 24.14
N VAL A 453 -19.17 -1.34 24.95
CA VAL A 453 -20.10 -2.38 24.49
C VAL A 453 -21.21 -1.76 23.64
N LYS A 454 -21.80 -0.66 24.10
CA LYS A 454 -22.85 0.05 23.35
C LYS A 454 -22.33 0.62 22.00
N ALA A 455 -21.11 1.13 21.96
CA ALA A 455 -20.51 1.62 20.73
C ALA A 455 -20.22 0.49 19.72
N CYS A 456 -19.80 -0.69 20.19
CA CYS A 456 -19.64 -1.88 19.35
C CYS A 456 -20.97 -2.30 18.71
N PHE A 457 -22.07 -2.31 19.44
CA PHE A 457 -23.39 -2.66 18.89
C PHE A 457 -23.87 -1.67 17.81
N ILE A 458 -23.58 -0.38 17.95
CA ILE A 458 -23.96 0.64 16.96
C ILE A 458 -23.14 0.54 15.67
N THR A 459 -21.86 0.13 15.75
CA THR A 459 -20.99 -0.05 14.60
C THR A 459 -21.26 -1.36 13.85
N ASP A 460 -21.63 -2.43 14.54
CA ASP A 460 -21.98 -3.72 13.94
C ASP A 460 -23.35 -3.69 13.22
N ALA A 461 -24.27 -2.78 13.61
CA ALA A 461 -25.55 -2.58 12.91
C ALA A 461 -25.39 -1.95 11.51
N LYS A 462 -24.22 -1.47 11.14
CA LYS A 462 -23.89 -0.91 9.81
C LYS A 462 -23.08 -1.87 8.90
N GLN A 463 -22.78 -3.08 9.36
CA GLN A 463 -22.18 -4.14 8.53
C GLN A 463 -23.08 -5.38 8.55
N PRO A 464 -23.30 -6.06 7.39
CA PRO A 464 -24.10 -7.29 7.37
C PRO A 464 -23.46 -8.36 8.24
N ALA A 465 -24.30 -9.02 9.02
CA ALA A 465 -23.99 -9.97 10.07
C ALA A 465 -23.00 -11.05 9.63
N ASN A 466 -21.82 -11.04 10.25
CA ASN A 466 -21.03 -12.24 10.44
C ASN A 466 -21.20 -12.68 11.89
N LEU A 467 -21.83 -13.84 12.06
CA LEU A 467 -22.23 -14.50 13.28
C LEU A 467 -21.07 -14.55 14.30
N ARG A 468 -21.21 -13.80 15.39
CA ARG A 468 -20.47 -14.10 16.62
C ARG A 468 -21.15 -15.29 17.28
N SER A 469 -20.37 -16.29 17.67
CA SER A 469 -20.84 -17.50 18.30
C SER A 469 -21.57 -17.19 19.62
N GLU A 470 -22.69 -17.87 19.88
CA GLU A 470 -23.48 -17.77 21.12
C GLU A 470 -22.63 -17.92 22.40
N SER A 471 -21.45 -18.54 22.34
CA SER A 471 -20.50 -18.67 23.44
C SER A 471 -19.95 -17.36 24.00
N GLU A 472 -19.78 -16.30 23.17
CA GLU A 472 -19.32 -15.00 23.65
C GLU A 472 -20.41 -14.21 24.39
N ILE A 473 -21.67 -14.41 23.99
CA ILE A 473 -22.83 -13.78 24.64
C ILE A 473 -23.09 -14.44 26.03
N ILE A 474 -22.88 -15.75 26.14
CA ILE A 474 -23.01 -16.50 27.38
C ILE A 474 -21.92 -16.15 28.39
N GLN A 475 -20.67 -15.95 27.94
CA GLN A 475 -19.57 -15.48 28.81
C GLN A 475 -19.82 -14.07 29.36
N LEU A 476 -20.41 -13.18 28.58
CA LEU A 476 -20.78 -11.82 28.99
C LEU A 476 -21.92 -11.82 30.03
N SER A 477 -22.90 -12.70 29.89
CA SER A 477 -24.02 -12.82 30.86
C SER A 477 -23.58 -13.48 32.17
N CYS A 478 -22.69 -14.45 32.17
CA CYS A 478 -22.10 -15.05 33.35
C CYS A 478 -21.26 -14.06 34.17
N TRP A 479 -20.47 -13.21 33.48
CA TRP A 479 -19.63 -12.21 34.16
C TRP A 479 -20.45 -11.08 34.82
N LEU A 480 -21.57 -10.70 34.20
CA LEU A 480 -22.51 -9.73 34.78
C LEU A 480 -23.26 -10.26 36.00
N ASN A 481 -23.53 -11.58 36.09
CA ASN A 481 -24.26 -12.21 37.20
C ASN A 481 -23.36 -12.58 38.41
N ILE A 482 -22.05 -12.76 38.21
CA ILE A 482 -21.11 -13.07 39.32
C ILE A 482 -20.82 -11.85 40.20
N ASN A 483 -21.05 -10.63 39.72
CA ASN A 483 -20.80 -9.39 40.46
C ASN A 483 -22.04 -8.72 41.05
N GLN A 484 -23.18 -9.44 41.13
CA GLN A 484 -24.38 -9.02 41.85
C GLN A 484 -24.57 -9.74 43.20
N ARG A 485 -23.55 -10.48 43.67
CA ARG A 485 -23.54 -11.02 45.06
C ARG A 485 -22.45 -10.39 45.89
#